data_385b294cebcd482039d52a4b453bdecf
#
_entry.id   385b294cebcd482039d52a4b453bdecf
#
_cell.length_a   1.000
_cell.length_b   1.000
_cell.length_c   1.000
_cell.angle_alpha   90.00
_cell.angle_beta   90.00
_cell.angle_gamma   90.00
#
_symmetry.space_group_name_H-M   'P 1'
#
loop_
_entity.id
_entity.type
_entity.pdbx_description
1 polymer ?
#
loop_
_entity_poly.entity_id
_entity_poly.type
_entity_poly.pdbx_seq_one_letter_code
_entity_poly.pdbx_strand_id
1 'polypeptide(L)'
;LAASDRSSAQRLAFVLALLFTLAFLVSGCMVGPDFVKPEAQVEEGWLQQQHDSRIKSEPADFSEWWTVFNDPILDNLIEIASRQNLDLQNAGLRILQARAQLGIAIGSQYPQTQQIGGEANANQLSKNAPNTATLDKFYYNYQIGFDAAWEFDFWGRFRRGVESANASLYTTLANYDDILVSLIAEVARTYFDIRTFEQRLVVTRENVTLQEKSLDIAAARFEVGETSQLDLTQAKALLRQTQATIPPLEASLRQAKNALAILLGILPTKVQDILGPPKPIPTAPIEVAVGIPVELLRRRPDIRLAEFQAAAQSAQIGIAKADLYPSFSLTGSIGLQSTDKGGVLA
;
A
#
# COMPACT_ATOMS: atom_id res chain seq x y z
N LEU A 1 -72.82 -2.65 -10.88
CA LEU A 1 -71.49 -3.17 -11.21
C LEU A 1 -70.41 -2.08 -11.42
N ALA A 2 -70.73 -0.84 -11.83
CA ALA A 2 -69.79 0.26 -12.11
C ALA A 2 -69.26 1.04 -10.87
N ALA A 3 -69.86 0.89 -9.69
CA ALA A 3 -69.46 1.60 -8.47
C ALA A 3 -68.40 0.87 -7.66
N SER A 4 -68.28 -0.47 -7.79
CA SER A 4 -67.29 -1.31 -7.12
C SER A 4 -65.87 -1.17 -7.75
N ASP A 5 -65.82 -0.90 -9.05
CA ASP A 5 -64.56 -0.82 -9.81
C ASP A 5 -63.82 0.49 -9.56
N ARG A 6 -64.51 1.61 -9.28
CA ARG A 6 -63.89 2.87 -8.94
C ARG A 6 -63.24 2.89 -7.56
N SER A 7 -63.77 2.14 -6.59
CA SER A 7 -63.16 2.04 -5.25
C SER A 7 -61.88 1.18 -5.23
N SER A 8 -61.80 0.16 -6.06
CA SER A 8 -60.62 -0.67 -6.20
C SER A 8 -59.47 0.07 -6.93
N ALA A 9 -59.78 0.83 -7.99
CA ALA A 9 -58.83 1.69 -8.68
C ALA A 9 -58.29 2.83 -7.78
N GLN A 10 -59.12 3.43 -6.95
CA GLN A 10 -58.65 4.46 -6.00
C GLN A 10 -57.78 3.88 -4.89
N ARG A 11 -58.08 2.68 -4.38
CA ARG A 11 -57.25 1.98 -3.40
C ARG A 11 -55.89 1.61 -3.99
N LEU A 12 -55.85 1.10 -5.24
CA LEU A 12 -54.64 0.78 -5.95
C LEU A 12 -53.78 2.01 -6.21
N ALA A 13 -54.37 3.14 -6.64
CA ALA A 13 -53.67 4.40 -6.82
C ALA A 13 -53.12 4.97 -5.50
N PHE A 14 -53.87 4.85 -4.38
CA PHE A 14 -53.38 5.23 -3.07
C PHE A 14 -52.22 4.37 -2.58
N VAL A 15 -52.28 3.03 -2.79
CA VAL A 15 -51.19 2.11 -2.45
C VAL A 15 -49.94 2.38 -3.31
N LEU A 16 -50.12 2.61 -4.61
CA LEU A 16 -49.03 3.00 -5.51
C LEU A 16 -48.39 4.36 -5.14
N ALA A 17 -49.22 5.36 -4.79
CA ALA A 17 -48.72 6.65 -4.32
C ALA A 17 -48.00 6.52 -2.99
N LEU A 18 -48.51 5.69 -2.06
CA LEU A 18 -47.82 5.39 -0.78
C LEU A 18 -46.51 4.65 -0.98
N LEU A 19 -46.47 3.66 -1.89
CA LEU A 19 -45.24 2.97 -2.26
C LEU A 19 -44.22 3.88 -2.96
N PHE A 20 -44.71 4.82 -3.79
CA PHE A 20 -43.86 5.81 -4.45
C PHE A 20 -43.29 6.84 -3.47
N THR A 21 -44.11 7.33 -2.53
CA THR A 21 -43.63 8.21 -1.44
C THR A 21 -42.68 7.47 -0.49
N LEU A 22 -42.95 6.21 -0.18
CA LEU A 22 -42.06 5.40 0.63
C LEU A 22 -40.73 5.14 -0.09
N ALA A 23 -40.74 4.90 -1.40
CA ALA A 23 -39.52 4.74 -2.23
C ALA A 23 -38.71 6.05 -2.29
N PHE A 24 -39.36 7.23 -2.32
CA PHE A 24 -38.67 8.53 -2.22
C PHE A 24 -38.08 8.80 -0.83
N LEU A 25 -38.71 8.32 0.23
CA LEU A 25 -38.20 8.41 1.59
C LEU A 25 -36.99 7.47 1.83
N VAL A 26 -36.91 6.37 1.08
CA VAL A 26 -35.79 5.39 1.15
C VAL A 26 -34.54 5.86 0.39
N SER A 27 -34.67 6.82 -0.55
CA SER A 27 -33.48 7.51 -1.12
C SER A 27 -32.90 8.49 -0.10
N GLY A 28 -32.50 7.97 1.06
CA GLY A 28 -32.04 8.72 2.22
C GLY A 28 -30.86 9.64 1.91
N CYS A 29 -30.90 10.85 2.48
CA CYS A 29 -29.81 11.81 2.41
C CYS A 29 -28.56 11.24 3.02
N MET A 30 -27.46 11.22 2.27
CA MET A 30 -26.14 10.89 2.81
C MET A 30 -25.59 12.13 3.53
N VAL A 31 -25.42 12.04 4.87
CA VAL A 31 -24.92 13.16 5.67
C VAL A 31 -23.39 13.23 5.63
N GLY A 32 -22.86 14.43 5.94
CA GLY A 32 -21.42 14.69 5.93
C GLY A 32 -20.94 15.36 4.64
N PRO A 33 -19.71 15.83 4.62
CA PRO A 33 -19.12 16.46 3.43
C PRO A 33 -18.77 15.42 2.38
N ASP A 34 -18.91 15.78 1.11
CA ASP A 34 -18.28 15.05 0.01
C ASP A 34 -16.83 15.49 -0.12
N PHE A 35 -15.96 14.55 -0.41
CA PHE A 35 -14.55 14.87 -0.64
C PHE A 35 -14.39 15.66 -1.94
N VAL A 36 -13.74 16.82 -1.82
CA VAL A 36 -13.34 17.64 -2.97
C VAL A 36 -11.82 17.66 -3.00
N LYS A 37 -11.25 17.27 -4.14
CA LYS A 37 -9.81 17.30 -4.34
C LYS A 37 -9.27 18.71 -4.18
N PRO A 38 -8.28 18.95 -3.30
CA PRO A 38 -7.67 20.27 -3.16
C PRO A 38 -6.96 20.70 -4.46
N GLU A 39 -7.16 21.94 -4.86
CA GLU A 39 -6.38 22.56 -5.92
C GLU A 39 -5.06 23.06 -5.34
N ALA A 40 -3.94 22.50 -5.82
CA ALA A 40 -2.60 22.99 -5.47
C ALA A 40 -2.17 24.06 -6.48
N GLN A 41 -1.71 25.20 -5.98
CA GLN A 41 -1.02 26.18 -6.82
C GLN A 41 0.38 25.65 -7.14
N VAL A 42 0.63 25.35 -8.40
CA VAL A 42 1.93 24.85 -8.88
C VAL A 42 2.37 25.71 -10.03
N GLU A 43 3.63 26.09 -10.04
CA GLU A 43 4.25 26.85 -11.13
C GLU A 43 4.17 26.07 -12.46
N GLU A 44 3.92 26.78 -13.55
CA GLU A 44 3.75 26.19 -14.90
C GLU A 44 5.07 25.60 -15.45
N GLY A 45 6.21 26.04 -14.96
CA GLY A 45 7.53 25.63 -15.44
C GLY A 45 8.54 25.38 -14.34
N TRP A 46 9.64 24.71 -14.68
CA TRP A 46 10.74 24.48 -13.76
C TRP A 46 11.58 25.75 -13.60
N LEU A 47 11.92 26.14 -12.37
CA LEU A 47 12.79 27.29 -12.09
C LEU A 47 14.14 27.21 -12.80
N GLN A 48 14.69 26.00 -12.94
CA GLN A 48 15.99 25.75 -13.56
C GLN A 48 15.93 25.69 -15.09
N GLN A 49 14.78 25.49 -15.69
CA GLN A 49 14.62 25.37 -17.16
C GLN A 49 15.05 26.65 -17.88
N GLN A 50 14.87 27.81 -17.24
CA GLN A 50 15.30 29.09 -17.82
C GLN A 50 16.84 29.25 -17.90
N HIS A 51 17.58 28.42 -17.16
CA HIS A 51 19.03 28.53 -17.02
C HIS A 51 19.79 27.32 -17.60
N ASP A 52 19.10 26.22 -17.95
CA ASP A 52 19.73 24.99 -18.44
C ASP A 52 18.96 24.43 -19.65
N SER A 53 19.55 24.57 -20.85
CA SER A 53 18.96 24.08 -22.10
C SER A 53 18.88 22.55 -22.21
N ARG A 54 19.51 21.81 -21.28
CA ARG A 54 19.44 20.34 -21.24
C ARG A 54 18.13 19.85 -20.62
N ILE A 55 17.40 20.72 -19.93
CA ILE A 55 16.10 20.42 -19.34
C ILE A 55 15.01 20.70 -20.37
N LYS A 56 14.34 19.64 -20.85
CA LYS A 56 13.23 19.75 -21.81
C LYS A 56 11.90 19.48 -21.12
N SER A 57 10.90 20.33 -21.31
CA SER A 57 9.53 20.16 -20.80
C SER A 57 8.64 19.29 -21.70
N GLU A 58 9.22 18.54 -22.63
CA GLU A 58 8.47 17.63 -23.48
C GLU A 58 7.87 16.49 -22.64
N PRO A 59 6.66 16.03 -22.98
CA PRO A 59 6.08 14.86 -22.34
C PRO A 59 7.01 13.66 -22.53
N ALA A 60 7.43 13.03 -21.43
CA ALA A 60 8.25 11.84 -21.47
C ALA A 60 7.53 10.69 -20.73
N ASP A 61 7.72 9.48 -21.25
CA ASP A 61 7.33 8.28 -20.54
C ASP A 61 8.46 7.89 -19.56
N PHE A 62 8.14 7.95 -18.26
CA PHE A 62 9.07 7.63 -17.19
C PHE A 62 8.85 6.22 -16.63
N SER A 63 7.97 5.43 -17.23
CA SER A 63 7.64 4.09 -16.74
C SER A 63 8.86 3.16 -16.71
N GLU A 64 9.78 3.34 -17.64
CA GLU A 64 11.03 2.58 -17.77
C GLU A 64 12.25 3.51 -17.86
N TRP A 65 12.31 4.54 -17.01
CA TRP A 65 13.34 5.58 -17.04
C TRP A 65 14.79 5.07 -17.02
N TRP A 66 15.03 3.90 -16.43
CA TRP A 66 16.37 3.30 -16.31
C TRP A 66 16.90 2.77 -17.65
N THR A 67 16.05 2.53 -18.63
CA THR A 67 16.46 2.03 -19.96
C THR A 67 17.33 3.03 -20.72
N VAL A 68 17.31 4.32 -20.34
CA VAL A 68 18.18 5.36 -20.91
C VAL A 68 19.68 5.05 -20.72
N PHE A 69 20.04 4.22 -19.75
CA PHE A 69 21.42 3.79 -19.50
C PHE A 69 21.90 2.70 -20.44
N ASN A 70 21.01 2.07 -21.21
CA ASN A 70 21.32 0.98 -22.15
C ASN A 70 22.14 -0.15 -21.51
N ASP A 71 21.83 -0.50 -20.25
CA ASP A 71 22.53 -1.55 -19.49
C ASP A 71 21.61 -2.75 -19.21
N PRO A 72 21.76 -3.86 -19.94
CA PRO A 72 20.92 -5.04 -19.78
C PRO A 72 21.05 -5.71 -18.41
N ILE A 73 22.15 -5.44 -17.66
CA ILE A 73 22.28 -5.94 -16.28
C ILE A 73 21.33 -5.16 -15.38
N LEU A 74 21.27 -3.83 -15.51
CA LEU A 74 20.35 -3.00 -14.77
C LEU A 74 18.89 -3.38 -15.06
N ASP A 75 18.55 -3.60 -16.32
CA ASP A 75 17.20 -4.03 -16.73
C ASP A 75 16.81 -5.35 -16.04
N ASN A 76 17.72 -6.34 -16.08
CA ASN A 76 17.50 -7.63 -15.44
C ASN A 76 17.37 -7.53 -13.90
N LEU A 77 18.19 -6.69 -13.26
CA LEU A 77 18.12 -6.47 -11.81
C LEU A 77 16.77 -5.89 -11.40
N ILE A 78 16.26 -4.92 -12.15
CA ILE A 78 14.95 -4.30 -11.89
C ILE A 78 13.82 -5.30 -12.13
N GLU A 79 13.91 -6.12 -13.17
CA GLU A 79 12.93 -7.18 -13.42
C GLU A 79 12.88 -8.19 -12.27
N ILE A 80 14.04 -8.66 -11.80
CA ILE A 80 14.14 -9.59 -10.65
C ILE A 80 13.56 -8.95 -9.40
N ALA A 81 13.94 -7.70 -9.08
CA ALA A 81 13.45 -6.97 -7.92
C ALA A 81 11.93 -6.84 -7.94
N SER A 82 11.37 -6.43 -9.08
CA SER A 82 9.92 -6.25 -9.24
C SER A 82 9.12 -7.54 -9.04
N ARG A 83 9.72 -8.70 -9.28
CA ARG A 83 9.07 -10.00 -9.10
C ARG A 83 9.29 -10.64 -7.73
N GLN A 84 10.46 -10.43 -7.12
CA GLN A 84 10.90 -11.22 -5.96
C GLN A 84 11.08 -10.40 -4.68
N ASN A 85 11.06 -9.06 -4.75
CA ASN A 85 11.20 -8.24 -3.56
C ASN A 85 10.07 -8.51 -2.56
N LEU A 86 10.44 -8.82 -1.31
CA LEU A 86 9.49 -9.23 -0.27
C LEU A 86 8.61 -8.07 0.21
N ASP A 87 9.13 -6.84 0.24
CA ASP A 87 8.35 -5.68 0.65
C ASP A 87 7.28 -5.35 -0.38
N LEU A 88 7.61 -5.48 -1.67
CA LEU A 88 6.64 -5.30 -2.76
C LEU A 88 5.55 -6.39 -2.74
N GLN A 89 5.92 -7.65 -2.49
CA GLN A 89 4.97 -8.74 -2.33
C GLN A 89 4.04 -8.50 -1.13
N ASN A 90 4.59 -8.04 0.00
CA ASN A 90 3.81 -7.68 1.18
C ASN A 90 2.83 -6.53 0.89
N ALA A 91 3.27 -5.51 0.14
CA ALA A 91 2.37 -4.44 -0.33
C ALA A 91 1.24 -4.97 -1.21
N GLY A 92 1.52 -5.94 -2.09
CA GLY A 92 0.50 -6.63 -2.89
C GLY A 92 -0.52 -7.39 -2.03
N LEU A 93 -0.08 -8.08 -0.98
CA LEU A 93 -0.99 -8.76 -0.04
C LEU A 93 -1.87 -7.77 0.73
N ARG A 94 -1.37 -6.58 1.06
CA ARG A 94 -2.17 -5.51 1.69
C ARG A 94 -3.30 -5.02 0.77
N ILE A 95 -3.13 -5.05 -0.55
CA ILE A 95 -4.20 -4.74 -1.50
C ILE A 95 -5.33 -5.78 -1.38
N LEU A 96 -4.99 -7.08 -1.29
CA LEU A 96 -5.99 -8.13 -1.08
C LEU A 96 -6.73 -7.96 0.25
N GLN A 97 -6.01 -7.60 1.31
CA GLN A 97 -6.60 -7.28 2.61
C GLN A 97 -7.57 -6.09 2.51
N ALA A 98 -7.16 -5.00 1.84
CA ALA A 98 -8.01 -3.82 1.67
C ALA A 98 -9.26 -4.12 0.83
N ARG A 99 -9.16 -4.99 -0.19
CA ARG A 99 -10.32 -5.50 -0.95
C ARG A 99 -11.28 -6.29 -0.06
N ALA A 100 -10.78 -7.13 0.83
CA ALA A 100 -11.62 -7.85 1.78
C ALA A 100 -12.31 -6.89 2.75
N GLN A 101 -11.62 -5.85 3.23
CA GLN A 101 -12.21 -4.80 4.07
C GLN A 101 -13.33 -4.04 3.34
N LEU A 102 -13.12 -3.70 2.06
CA LEU A 102 -14.18 -3.12 1.23
C LEU A 102 -15.37 -4.09 1.10
N GLY A 103 -15.12 -5.38 0.91
CA GLY A 103 -16.17 -6.41 0.89
C GLY A 103 -16.98 -6.46 2.19
N ILE A 104 -16.33 -6.33 3.35
CA ILE A 104 -16.98 -6.25 4.66
C ILE A 104 -17.84 -4.97 4.74
N ALA A 105 -17.31 -3.82 4.31
CA ALA A 105 -18.06 -2.56 4.30
C ALA A 105 -19.29 -2.64 3.39
N ILE A 106 -19.18 -3.23 2.21
CA ILE A 106 -20.31 -3.48 1.31
C ILE A 106 -21.33 -4.43 1.97
N GLY A 107 -20.86 -5.50 2.60
CA GLY A 107 -21.70 -6.47 3.30
C GLY A 107 -22.52 -5.84 4.42
N SER A 108 -22.00 -4.80 5.08
CA SER A 108 -22.71 -4.09 6.15
C SER A 108 -23.92 -3.26 5.68
N GLN A 109 -24.10 -3.06 4.39
CA GLN A 109 -25.33 -2.44 3.82
C GLN A 109 -26.53 -3.39 3.80
N TYR A 110 -26.29 -4.71 3.86
CA TYR A 110 -27.31 -5.75 3.89
C TYR A 110 -27.64 -6.13 5.33
N PRO A 111 -28.65 -7.00 5.58
CA PRO A 111 -28.96 -7.42 6.95
C PRO A 111 -27.71 -7.85 7.73
N GLN A 112 -27.35 -7.08 8.76
CA GLN A 112 -26.08 -7.20 9.47
C GLN A 112 -26.05 -8.44 10.38
N THR A 113 -27.22 -8.84 10.88
CA THR A 113 -27.34 -10.02 11.72
C THR A 113 -28.21 -11.05 11.02
N GLN A 114 -27.68 -12.24 10.84
CA GLN A 114 -28.36 -13.42 10.34
C GLN A 114 -27.84 -14.60 11.16
N GLN A 115 -28.67 -15.13 12.03
CA GLN A 115 -28.24 -16.13 13.02
C GLN A 115 -29.24 -17.29 13.07
N ILE A 116 -28.73 -18.51 13.00
CA ILE A 116 -29.48 -19.72 13.36
C ILE A 116 -29.03 -20.11 14.77
N GLY A 117 -29.99 -20.19 15.67
CA GLY A 117 -29.75 -20.57 17.06
C GLY A 117 -30.61 -21.73 17.49
N GLY A 118 -30.07 -22.55 18.37
CA GLY A 118 -30.84 -23.58 19.09
C GLY A 118 -30.55 -23.47 20.57
N GLU A 119 -31.58 -23.60 21.40
CA GLU A 119 -31.48 -23.48 22.84
C GLU A 119 -32.26 -24.60 23.53
N ALA A 120 -31.69 -25.16 24.61
CA ALA A 120 -32.33 -26.12 25.46
C ALA A 120 -32.18 -25.71 26.92
N ASN A 121 -33.26 -25.24 27.49
CA ASN A 121 -33.29 -24.73 28.87
C ASN A 121 -34.10 -25.63 29.80
N ALA A 122 -33.63 -25.86 31.01
CA ALA A 122 -34.36 -26.43 32.12
C ALA A 122 -34.79 -25.29 33.03
N ASN A 123 -36.07 -25.05 33.15
CA ASN A 123 -36.62 -23.94 33.93
C ASN A 123 -37.32 -24.46 35.18
N GLN A 124 -36.98 -23.85 36.33
CA GLN A 124 -37.70 -24.10 37.57
C GLN A 124 -38.29 -22.78 38.08
N LEU A 125 -39.62 -22.73 38.15
CA LEU A 125 -40.33 -21.60 38.68
C LEU A 125 -40.33 -21.62 40.22
N SER A 126 -40.22 -20.44 40.82
CA SER A 126 -40.33 -20.30 42.28
C SER A 126 -41.73 -20.73 42.76
N LYS A 127 -41.78 -21.47 43.86
CA LYS A 127 -43.05 -21.85 44.47
C LYS A 127 -43.88 -20.64 44.99
N ASN A 128 -43.18 -19.54 45.27
CA ASN A 128 -43.74 -18.32 45.82
C ASN A 128 -43.97 -17.18 44.78
N ALA A 129 -43.73 -17.47 43.50
CA ALA A 129 -43.98 -16.47 42.47
C ALA A 129 -45.47 -16.25 42.28
N PRO A 130 -45.96 -14.98 42.13
CA PRO A 130 -47.36 -14.69 41.92
C PRO A 130 -47.81 -15.27 40.57
N ASN A 131 -49.09 -15.67 40.47
CA ASN A 131 -49.73 -16.18 39.24
C ASN A 131 -49.14 -17.46 38.66
N THR A 132 -48.37 -18.26 39.43
CA THR A 132 -47.78 -19.55 38.99
C THR A 132 -48.46 -20.77 39.60
N ALA A 133 -49.59 -20.62 40.30
CA ALA A 133 -50.23 -21.73 41.04
C ALA A 133 -50.68 -22.89 40.13
N THR A 134 -51.05 -22.62 38.89
CA THR A 134 -51.57 -23.60 37.92
C THR A 134 -50.51 -24.05 36.90
N LEU A 135 -49.29 -23.56 36.99
CA LEU A 135 -48.22 -23.90 36.06
C LEU A 135 -47.34 -25.01 36.57
N ASP A 136 -46.84 -25.86 35.68
CA ASP A 136 -45.78 -26.80 35.99
C ASP A 136 -44.55 -26.05 36.49
N LYS A 137 -44.11 -26.41 37.73
CA LYS A 137 -42.98 -25.69 38.34
C LYS A 137 -41.63 -26.01 37.70
N PHE A 138 -41.52 -27.14 37.01
CA PHE A 138 -40.34 -27.55 36.29
C PHE A 138 -40.72 -27.97 34.88
N TYR A 139 -40.11 -27.34 33.89
CA TYR A 139 -40.31 -27.69 32.50
C TYR A 139 -39.04 -27.44 31.67
N TYR A 140 -38.90 -28.21 30.64
CA TYR A 140 -37.89 -27.97 29.60
C TYR A 140 -38.44 -27.03 28.54
N ASN A 141 -37.56 -26.21 27.99
CA ASN A 141 -37.87 -25.42 26.81
C ASN A 141 -36.80 -25.67 25.74
N TYR A 142 -37.21 -26.16 24.61
CA TYR A 142 -36.39 -26.41 23.45
C TYR A 142 -36.86 -25.46 22.37
N GLN A 143 -35.90 -24.69 21.80
CA GLN A 143 -36.20 -23.84 20.69
C GLN A 143 -35.12 -23.92 19.62
N ILE A 144 -35.51 -23.78 18.37
CA ILE A 144 -34.66 -23.58 17.22
C ILE A 144 -35.23 -22.48 16.39
N GLY A 145 -34.41 -21.52 15.94
CA GLY A 145 -34.90 -20.38 15.22
C GLY A 145 -33.86 -19.74 14.33
N PHE A 146 -34.34 -18.90 13.45
CA PHE A 146 -33.58 -17.99 12.63
C PHE A 146 -33.95 -16.56 13.04
N ASP A 147 -32.94 -15.77 13.38
CA ASP A 147 -33.06 -14.35 13.73
C ASP A 147 -32.36 -13.52 12.66
N ALA A 148 -33.00 -12.42 12.27
CA ALA A 148 -32.41 -11.45 11.36
C ALA A 148 -32.61 -10.03 11.90
N ALA A 149 -31.58 -9.18 11.77
CA ALA A 149 -31.67 -7.78 12.06
C ALA A 149 -30.97 -6.97 10.96
N TRP A 150 -31.67 -5.93 10.53
CA TRP A 150 -31.18 -5.02 9.51
C TRP A 150 -31.40 -3.57 9.93
N GLU A 151 -30.30 -2.83 10.07
CA GLU A 151 -30.31 -1.39 10.24
C GLU A 151 -30.36 -0.73 8.86
N PHE A 152 -31.38 0.08 8.60
CA PHE A 152 -31.52 0.80 7.35
C PHE A 152 -30.55 1.98 7.29
N ASP A 153 -29.87 2.11 6.16
CA ASP A 153 -28.91 3.20 5.92
C ASP A 153 -29.60 4.52 5.55
N PHE A 154 -30.45 5.02 6.46
CA PHE A 154 -31.23 6.23 6.21
C PHE A 154 -30.33 7.47 6.07
N TRP A 155 -29.32 7.60 6.92
CA TRP A 155 -28.41 8.74 6.99
C TRP A 155 -27.12 8.54 6.20
N GLY A 156 -26.96 7.41 5.54
CA GLY A 156 -25.78 7.09 4.72
C GLY A 156 -24.56 6.61 5.50
N ARG A 157 -24.70 6.17 6.73
CA ARG A 157 -23.61 5.66 7.57
C ARG A 157 -22.85 4.53 6.90
N PHE A 158 -23.57 3.52 6.40
CA PHE A 158 -22.94 2.35 5.72
C PHE A 158 -22.42 2.73 4.34
N ARG A 159 -23.12 3.59 3.59
CA ARG A 159 -22.63 4.13 2.31
C ARG A 159 -21.34 4.92 2.48
N ARG A 160 -21.23 5.78 3.51
CA ARG A 160 -19.97 6.47 3.88
C ARG A 160 -18.89 5.47 4.31
N GLY A 161 -19.28 4.38 4.97
CA GLY A 161 -18.35 3.28 5.30
C GLY A 161 -17.76 2.63 4.06
N VAL A 162 -18.56 2.36 3.04
CA VAL A 162 -18.09 1.86 1.74
C VAL A 162 -17.21 2.87 1.03
N GLU A 163 -17.60 4.16 1.03
CA GLU A 163 -16.77 5.23 0.45
C GLU A 163 -15.41 5.32 1.13
N SER A 164 -15.35 5.28 2.45
CA SER A 164 -14.11 5.28 3.22
C SER A 164 -13.25 4.05 2.94
N ALA A 165 -13.85 2.85 2.92
CA ALA A 165 -13.14 1.61 2.62
C ALA A 165 -12.63 1.57 1.17
N ASN A 166 -13.38 2.12 0.22
CA ASN A 166 -12.96 2.23 -1.18
C ASN A 166 -11.78 3.20 -1.33
N ALA A 167 -11.84 4.37 -0.70
CA ALA A 167 -10.72 5.32 -0.68
C ALA A 167 -9.47 4.70 0.00
N SER A 168 -9.66 3.91 1.06
CA SER A 168 -8.58 3.16 1.72
C SER A 168 -7.96 2.09 0.80
N LEU A 169 -8.75 1.44 -0.05
CA LEU A 169 -8.23 0.54 -1.07
C LEU A 169 -7.36 1.29 -2.09
N TYR A 170 -7.81 2.45 -2.57
CA TYR A 170 -6.99 3.28 -3.48
C TYR A 170 -5.73 3.82 -2.80
N THR A 171 -5.78 4.14 -1.51
CA THR A 171 -4.59 4.46 -0.71
C THR A 171 -3.58 3.32 -0.75
N THR A 172 -4.04 2.09 -0.58
CA THR A 172 -3.17 0.90 -0.59
C THR A 172 -2.57 0.63 -1.98
N LEU A 173 -3.33 0.88 -3.05
CA LEU A 173 -2.83 0.80 -4.43
C LEU A 173 -1.76 1.85 -4.69
N ALA A 174 -2.00 3.11 -4.29
CA ALA A 174 -1.01 4.17 -4.43
C ALA A 174 0.27 3.90 -3.61
N ASN A 175 0.14 3.29 -2.43
CA ASN A 175 1.28 2.85 -1.62
C ASN A 175 2.09 1.73 -2.29
N TYR A 176 1.44 0.80 -2.99
CA TYR A 176 2.13 -0.20 -3.79
C TYR A 176 2.96 0.45 -4.91
N ASP A 177 2.37 1.41 -5.62
CA ASP A 177 3.07 2.17 -6.67
C ASP A 177 4.27 2.93 -6.11
N ASP A 178 4.14 3.54 -4.91
CA ASP A 178 5.21 4.28 -4.22
C ASP A 178 6.38 3.38 -3.82
N ILE A 179 6.07 2.20 -3.26
CA ILE A 179 7.07 1.18 -2.92
C ILE A 179 7.79 0.70 -4.19
N LEU A 180 7.07 0.48 -5.30
CA LEU A 180 7.66 0.05 -6.56
C LEU A 180 8.62 1.10 -7.12
N VAL A 181 8.22 2.37 -7.17
CA VAL A 181 9.07 3.48 -7.64
C VAL A 181 10.34 3.59 -6.78
N SER A 182 10.18 3.53 -5.46
CA SER A 182 11.30 3.58 -4.51
C SER A 182 12.23 2.38 -4.66
N LEU A 183 11.70 1.17 -4.85
CA LEU A 183 12.47 -0.05 -5.08
C LEU A 183 13.32 0.06 -6.34
N ILE A 184 12.73 0.48 -7.46
CA ILE A 184 13.45 0.63 -8.74
C ILE A 184 14.59 1.63 -8.58
N ALA A 185 14.34 2.78 -7.96
CA ALA A 185 15.34 3.80 -7.71
C ALA A 185 16.48 3.29 -6.82
N GLU A 186 16.17 2.53 -5.77
CA GLU A 186 17.14 1.98 -4.84
C GLU A 186 18.00 0.88 -5.48
N VAL A 187 17.42 0.02 -6.33
CA VAL A 187 18.13 -0.99 -7.12
C VAL A 187 19.11 -0.31 -8.06
N ALA A 188 18.67 0.69 -8.81
CA ALA A 188 19.52 1.44 -9.73
C ALA A 188 20.67 2.12 -8.98
N ARG A 189 20.37 2.85 -7.89
CA ARG A 189 21.38 3.52 -7.05
C ARG A 189 22.42 2.53 -6.53
N THR A 190 21.97 1.42 -5.94
CA THR A 190 22.85 0.40 -5.39
C THR A 190 23.73 -0.25 -6.48
N TYR A 191 23.18 -0.45 -7.67
CA TYR A 191 23.94 -0.94 -8.81
C TYR A 191 25.05 0.04 -9.24
N PHE A 192 24.74 1.35 -9.33
CA PHE A 192 25.76 2.37 -9.63
C PHE A 192 26.82 2.46 -8.53
N ASP A 193 26.44 2.34 -7.27
CA ASP A 193 27.38 2.30 -6.15
C ASP A 193 28.35 1.12 -6.28
N ILE A 194 27.85 -0.08 -6.63
CA ILE A 194 28.67 -1.27 -6.88
C ILE A 194 29.67 -0.99 -8.01
N ARG A 195 29.22 -0.50 -9.18
CA ARG A 195 30.10 -0.19 -10.30
C ARG A 195 31.13 0.88 -9.95
N THR A 196 30.74 1.86 -9.15
CA THR A 196 31.65 2.90 -8.65
C THR A 196 32.72 2.32 -7.72
N PHE A 197 32.38 1.45 -6.79
CA PHE A 197 33.35 0.81 -5.92
C PHE A 197 34.28 -0.14 -6.71
N GLU A 198 33.77 -0.88 -7.67
CA GLU A 198 34.57 -1.72 -8.55
C GLU A 198 35.59 -0.89 -9.34
N GLN A 199 35.18 0.22 -9.94
CA GLN A 199 36.06 1.12 -10.67
C GLN A 199 37.12 1.77 -9.75
N ARG A 200 36.69 2.23 -8.55
CA ARG A 200 37.63 2.78 -7.55
C ARG A 200 38.68 1.78 -7.13
N LEU A 201 38.33 0.51 -6.93
CA LEU A 201 39.27 -0.55 -6.60
C LEU A 201 40.28 -0.78 -7.73
N VAL A 202 39.85 -0.78 -8.99
CA VAL A 202 40.76 -0.91 -10.15
C VAL A 202 41.76 0.25 -10.13
N VAL A 203 41.32 1.50 -10.10
CA VAL A 203 42.18 2.69 -10.11
C VAL A 203 43.13 2.71 -8.90
N THR A 204 42.64 2.33 -7.71
CA THR A 204 43.47 2.31 -6.51
C THR A 204 44.57 1.26 -6.61
N ARG A 205 44.30 0.09 -7.14
CA ARG A 205 45.30 -0.96 -7.35
C ARG A 205 46.35 -0.57 -8.41
N GLU A 206 45.91 0.09 -9.49
CA GLU A 206 46.84 0.68 -10.47
C GLU A 206 47.73 1.73 -9.84
N ASN A 207 47.20 2.63 -9.01
CA ASN A 207 47.95 3.63 -8.27
C ASN A 207 48.97 2.98 -7.32
N VAL A 208 48.59 1.90 -6.62
CA VAL A 208 49.53 1.15 -5.77
C VAL A 208 50.71 0.63 -6.61
N THR A 209 50.43 0.03 -7.77
CA THR A 209 51.48 -0.47 -8.67
C THR A 209 52.43 0.64 -9.17
N LEU A 210 51.89 1.84 -9.47
CA LEU A 210 52.70 3.00 -9.88
C LEU A 210 53.56 3.51 -8.71
N GLN A 211 53.00 3.55 -7.49
CA GLN A 211 53.70 4.01 -6.30
C GLN A 211 54.80 2.99 -5.84
N GLU A 212 54.59 1.69 -6.04
CA GLU A 212 55.61 0.67 -5.83
C GLU A 212 56.83 0.91 -6.72
N LYS A 213 56.59 1.18 -8.01
CA LYS A 213 57.72 1.57 -8.94
C LYS A 213 58.37 2.87 -8.53
N SER A 214 57.59 3.84 -8.06
CA SER A 214 58.17 5.12 -7.58
C SER A 214 58.99 4.94 -6.32
N LEU A 215 58.61 4.07 -5.41
CA LEU A 215 59.38 3.70 -4.22
C LEU A 215 60.68 3.01 -4.59
N ASP A 216 60.67 2.07 -5.55
CA ASP A 216 61.85 1.36 -6.04
C ASP A 216 62.88 2.36 -6.63
N ILE A 217 62.45 3.35 -7.41
CA ILE A 217 63.31 4.41 -7.95
C ILE A 217 63.88 5.29 -6.80
N ALA A 218 63.03 5.67 -5.84
CA ALA A 218 63.50 6.46 -4.69
C ALA A 218 64.52 5.70 -3.82
N ALA A 219 64.33 4.38 -3.66
CA ALA A 219 65.27 3.50 -2.94
C ALA A 219 66.63 3.39 -3.67
N ALA A 220 66.62 3.17 -4.97
CA ALA A 220 67.83 3.09 -5.78
C ALA A 220 68.62 4.40 -5.76
N ARG A 221 67.94 5.54 -5.86
CA ARG A 221 68.61 6.85 -5.75
C ARG A 221 69.17 7.17 -4.35
N PHE A 222 68.51 6.69 -3.32
CA PHE A 222 69.01 6.81 -1.95
C PHE A 222 70.28 5.99 -1.73
N GLU A 223 70.34 4.77 -2.27
CA GLU A 223 71.51 3.90 -2.18
C GLU A 223 72.77 4.52 -2.82
N VAL A 224 72.60 5.28 -3.91
CA VAL A 224 73.73 5.99 -4.57
C VAL A 224 73.94 7.43 -4.05
N GLY A 225 73.18 7.84 -3.00
CA GLY A 225 73.35 9.15 -2.36
C GLY A 225 72.72 10.35 -3.11
N GLU A 226 71.90 10.10 -4.13
CA GLU A 226 71.27 11.16 -4.94
C GLU A 226 69.97 11.72 -4.34
N THR A 227 69.42 11.09 -3.29
CA THR A 227 68.23 11.58 -2.61
C THR A 227 68.32 11.43 -1.10
N SER A 228 67.40 12.07 -0.36
CA SER A 228 67.40 12.08 1.09
C SER A 228 66.60 10.92 1.70
N GLN A 229 66.92 10.57 2.96
CA GLN A 229 66.09 9.65 3.77
C GLN A 229 64.66 10.11 3.87
N LEU A 230 64.41 11.42 3.85
CA LEU A 230 63.09 12.01 3.88
C LEU A 230 62.29 11.59 2.63
N ASP A 231 62.86 11.73 1.44
CA ASP A 231 62.20 11.42 0.18
C ASP A 231 61.81 9.93 0.10
N LEU A 232 62.71 9.05 0.51
CA LEU A 232 62.44 7.61 0.61
C LEU A 232 61.27 7.31 1.57
N THR A 233 61.30 7.98 2.75
CA THR A 233 60.24 7.75 3.75
C THR A 233 58.91 8.29 3.28
N GLN A 234 58.87 9.44 2.58
CA GLN A 234 57.66 10.01 2.01
C GLN A 234 57.06 9.07 0.92
N ALA A 235 57.88 8.53 0.00
CA ALA A 235 57.46 7.58 -1.00
C ALA A 235 56.84 6.32 -0.36
N LYS A 236 57.47 5.81 0.70
CA LYS A 236 56.96 4.66 1.46
C LYS A 236 55.66 4.97 2.17
N ALA A 237 55.55 6.15 2.79
CA ALA A 237 54.34 6.57 3.47
C ALA A 237 53.15 6.72 2.50
N LEU A 238 53.36 7.32 1.32
CA LEU A 238 52.32 7.49 0.29
C LEU A 238 51.83 6.11 -0.20
N LEU A 239 52.73 5.17 -0.48
CA LEU A 239 52.37 3.83 -0.86
C LEU A 239 51.50 3.14 0.21
N ARG A 240 51.93 3.20 1.49
CA ARG A 240 51.17 2.59 2.59
C ARG A 240 49.81 3.25 2.81
N GLN A 241 49.72 4.58 2.65
CA GLN A 241 48.48 5.30 2.73
C GLN A 241 47.48 4.85 1.61
N THR A 242 47.95 4.70 0.37
CA THR A 242 47.12 4.25 -0.73
C THR A 242 46.69 2.77 -0.54
N GLN A 243 47.63 1.90 -0.12
CA GLN A 243 47.27 0.52 0.21
C GLN A 243 46.21 0.41 1.30
N ALA A 244 46.26 1.28 2.32
CA ALA A 244 45.29 1.31 3.42
C ALA A 244 43.86 1.70 2.98
N THR A 245 43.65 2.27 1.79
CA THR A 245 42.33 2.60 1.27
C THR A 245 41.61 1.39 0.64
N ILE A 246 42.32 0.31 0.30
CA ILE A 246 41.73 -0.87 -0.36
C ILE A 246 40.74 -1.61 0.54
N PRO A 247 41.07 -2.00 1.81
CA PRO A 247 40.17 -2.78 2.64
C PRO A 247 38.83 -2.09 2.91
N PRO A 248 38.76 -0.76 3.20
CA PRO A 248 37.47 -0.04 3.31
C PRO A 248 36.65 -0.08 2.01
N LEU A 249 37.27 0.06 0.83
CA LEU A 249 36.58 -0.01 -0.46
C LEU A 249 36.01 -1.42 -0.71
N GLU A 250 36.77 -2.47 -0.39
CA GLU A 250 36.28 -3.85 -0.49
C GLU A 250 35.14 -4.13 0.50
N ALA A 251 35.18 -3.57 1.69
CA ALA A 251 34.09 -3.67 2.65
C ALA A 251 32.82 -2.97 2.12
N SER A 252 32.96 -1.75 1.58
CA SER A 252 31.84 -0.99 0.99
C SER A 252 31.24 -1.74 -0.21
N LEU A 253 32.06 -2.32 -1.07
CA LEU A 253 31.61 -3.15 -2.20
C LEU A 253 30.80 -4.37 -1.71
N ARG A 254 31.28 -5.07 -0.69
CA ARG A 254 30.53 -6.21 -0.11
C ARG A 254 29.19 -5.76 0.50
N GLN A 255 29.18 -4.63 1.21
CA GLN A 255 27.95 -4.07 1.77
C GLN A 255 26.94 -3.72 0.68
N ALA A 256 27.37 -3.06 -0.40
CA ALA A 256 26.50 -2.73 -1.53
C ALA A 256 25.95 -3.99 -2.22
N LYS A 257 26.76 -5.03 -2.42
CA LYS A 257 26.28 -6.31 -2.96
C LYS A 257 25.27 -7.01 -2.05
N ASN A 258 25.47 -6.96 -0.73
CA ASN A 258 24.50 -7.51 0.23
C ASN A 258 23.20 -6.69 0.25
N ALA A 259 23.27 -5.37 0.16
CA ALA A 259 22.09 -4.52 0.04
C ALA A 259 21.30 -4.85 -1.24
N LEU A 260 22.00 -5.02 -2.37
CA LEU A 260 21.36 -5.44 -3.61
C LEU A 260 20.68 -6.81 -3.47
N ALA A 261 21.30 -7.77 -2.77
CA ALA A 261 20.69 -9.08 -2.52
C ALA A 261 19.34 -8.97 -1.80
N ILE A 262 19.25 -8.07 -0.82
CA ILE A 262 18.01 -7.81 -0.08
C ILE A 262 16.94 -7.21 -1.00
N LEU A 263 17.32 -6.21 -1.81
CA LEU A 263 16.41 -5.58 -2.77
C LEU A 263 15.87 -6.57 -3.81
N LEU A 264 16.72 -7.50 -4.25
CA LEU A 264 16.35 -8.55 -5.20
C LEU A 264 15.57 -9.71 -4.57
N GLY A 265 15.56 -9.83 -3.24
CA GLY A 265 14.97 -10.99 -2.54
C GLY A 265 15.74 -12.30 -2.78
N ILE A 266 17.06 -12.25 -3.02
CA ILE A 266 17.89 -13.41 -3.33
C ILE A 266 19.03 -13.59 -2.32
N LEU A 267 19.69 -14.75 -2.37
CA LEU A 267 20.88 -15.00 -1.56
C LEU A 267 22.07 -14.13 -2.04
N PRO A 268 22.88 -13.56 -1.10
CA PRO A 268 24.05 -12.73 -1.45
C PRO A 268 25.04 -13.42 -2.41
N THR A 269 25.15 -14.75 -2.33
CA THR A 269 26.02 -15.56 -3.21
C THR A 269 25.61 -15.52 -4.67
N LYS A 270 24.33 -15.27 -4.97
CA LYS A 270 23.80 -15.20 -6.34
C LYS A 270 24.02 -13.86 -7.03
N VAL A 271 24.27 -12.81 -6.26
CA VAL A 271 24.43 -11.44 -6.80
C VAL A 271 25.59 -11.36 -7.78
N GLN A 272 26.72 -12.02 -7.46
CA GLN A 272 27.90 -12.00 -8.33
C GLN A 272 27.65 -12.68 -9.68
N ASP A 273 26.83 -13.74 -9.71
CA ASP A 273 26.48 -14.44 -10.95
C ASP A 273 25.69 -13.51 -11.90
N ILE A 274 24.82 -12.65 -11.34
CA ILE A 274 24.01 -11.70 -12.11
C ILE A 274 24.84 -10.50 -12.56
N LEU A 275 25.66 -9.93 -11.66
CA LEU A 275 26.48 -8.75 -11.96
C LEU A 275 27.60 -9.05 -12.98
N GLY A 276 28.08 -10.30 -13.01
CA GLY A 276 29.24 -10.69 -13.81
C GLY A 276 30.55 -10.00 -13.41
N PRO A 277 31.52 -9.88 -14.32
CA PRO A 277 32.78 -9.20 -14.09
C PRO A 277 32.58 -7.68 -13.92
N PRO A 278 33.52 -6.96 -13.30
CA PRO A 278 33.49 -5.49 -13.24
C PRO A 278 33.32 -4.85 -14.62
N LYS A 279 32.44 -3.86 -14.70
CA LYS A 279 32.16 -3.08 -15.91
C LYS A 279 32.27 -1.59 -15.62
N PRO A 280 32.48 -0.75 -16.65
CA PRO A 280 32.41 0.70 -16.50
C PRO A 280 31.05 1.16 -15.94
N ILE A 281 31.06 2.32 -15.28
CA ILE A 281 29.84 2.96 -14.79
C ILE A 281 28.98 3.35 -16.00
N PRO A 282 27.69 2.97 -16.05
CA PRO A 282 26.80 3.41 -17.12
C PRO A 282 26.70 4.93 -17.18
N THR A 283 26.66 5.47 -18.39
CA THR A 283 26.60 6.93 -18.61
C THR A 283 25.17 7.36 -18.89
N ALA A 284 24.73 8.42 -18.22
CA ALA A 284 23.45 9.03 -18.49
C ALA A 284 23.48 9.85 -19.79
N PRO A 285 22.33 9.98 -20.50
CA PRO A 285 22.22 10.91 -21.63
C PRO A 285 22.42 12.36 -21.16
N ILE A 286 22.92 13.21 -22.05
CA ILE A 286 23.20 14.62 -21.74
C ILE A 286 21.91 15.43 -21.57
N GLU A 287 20.87 15.08 -22.31
CA GLU A 287 19.57 15.76 -22.30
C GLU A 287 18.55 14.90 -21.54
N VAL A 288 17.79 15.55 -20.65
CA VAL A 288 16.75 14.89 -19.86
C VAL A 288 15.43 15.61 -20.10
N ALA A 289 14.44 14.89 -20.62
CA ALA A 289 13.06 15.35 -20.66
C ALA A 289 12.43 15.15 -19.27
N VAL A 290 11.96 16.24 -18.66
CA VAL A 290 11.41 16.20 -17.27
C VAL A 290 9.90 16.43 -17.24
N GLY A 291 9.25 16.67 -18.38
CA GLY A 291 7.80 16.97 -18.42
C GLY A 291 7.42 18.28 -17.71
N ILE A 292 6.14 18.49 -17.50
CA ILE A 292 5.58 19.67 -16.83
C ILE A 292 5.41 19.39 -15.34
N PRO A 293 5.78 20.32 -14.43
CA PRO A 293 5.74 20.11 -12.98
C PRO A 293 4.36 19.64 -12.46
N VAL A 294 3.28 20.25 -12.94
CA VAL A 294 1.89 19.91 -12.54
C VAL A 294 1.53 18.46 -12.87
N GLU A 295 1.91 17.96 -14.03
CA GLU A 295 1.63 16.58 -14.44
C GLU A 295 2.43 15.58 -13.63
N LEU A 296 3.69 15.87 -13.33
CA LEU A 296 4.52 15.01 -12.50
C LEU A 296 3.98 14.90 -11.08
N LEU A 297 3.55 16.02 -10.48
CA LEU A 297 2.94 16.00 -9.16
C LEU A 297 1.67 15.15 -9.13
N ARG A 298 0.83 15.22 -10.17
CA ARG A 298 -0.38 14.39 -10.28
C ARG A 298 -0.08 12.90 -10.44
N ARG A 299 1.05 12.55 -11.06
CA ARG A 299 1.48 11.15 -11.28
C ARG A 299 2.16 10.55 -10.06
N ARG A 300 2.73 11.36 -9.16
CA ARG A 300 3.46 10.88 -7.97
C ARG A 300 2.57 10.02 -7.08
N PRO A 301 3.00 8.77 -6.77
CA PRO A 301 2.21 7.87 -5.94
C PRO A 301 2.01 8.37 -4.50
N ASP A 302 3.02 9.01 -3.90
CA ASP A 302 2.96 9.56 -2.54
C ASP A 302 1.90 10.66 -2.41
N ILE A 303 1.73 11.51 -3.44
CA ILE A 303 0.68 12.55 -3.47
C ILE A 303 -0.69 11.90 -3.62
N ARG A 304 -0.84 10.92 -4.51
CA ARG A 304 -2.08 10.16 -4.68
C ARG A 304 -2.47 9.42 -3.41
N LEU A 305 -1.50 8.85 -2.71
CA LEU A 305 -1.68 8.20 -1.42
C LEU A 305 -2.28 9.17 -0.39
N ALA A 306 -1.68 10.34 -0.23
CA ALA A 306 -2.15 11.37 0.70
C ALA A 306 -3.56 11.88 0.32
N GLU A 307 -3.85 12.05 -0.98
CA GLU A 307 -5.16 12.43 -1.49
C GLU A 307 -6.24 11.40 -1.12
N PHE A 308 -5.98 10.10 -1.37
CA PHE A 308 -6.93 9.04 -1.02
C PHE A 308 -7.10 8.85 0.49
N GLN A 309 -6.05 9.09 1.29
CA GLN A 309 -6.16 9.12 2.75
C GLN A 309 -7.09 10.26 3.21
N ALA A 310 -6.97 11.44 2.62
CA ALA A 310 -7.85 12.56 2.92
C ALA A 310 -9.31 12.26 2.53
N ALA A 311 -9.53 11.60 1.37
CA ALA A 311 -10.84 11.16 0.93
C ALA A 311 -11.45 10.13 1.90
N ALA A 312 -10.67 9.13 2.33
CA ALA A 312 -11.11 8.15 3.31
C ALA A 312 -11.51 8.82 4.64
N GLN A 313 -10.70 9.77 5.11
CA GLN A 313 -10.98 10.50 6.34
C GLN A 313 -12.19 11.44 6.22
N SER A 314 -12.40 12.06 5.05
CA SER A 314 -13.60 12.86 4.78
C SER A 314 -14.88 12.02 4.91
N ALA A 315 -14.88 10.80 4.36
CA ALA A 315 -16.01 9.88 4.51
C ALA A 315 -16.25 9.48 5.98
N GLN A 316 -15.21 9.34 6.81
CA GLN A 316 -15.33 9.08 8.25
C GLN A 316 -16.07 10.19 9.00
N ILE A 317 -15.92 11.46 8.57
CA ILE A 317 -16.73 12.57 9.12
C ILE A 317 -18.21 12.30 8.88
N GLY A 318 -18.57 11.78 7.70
CA GLY A 318 -19.95 11.42 7.37
C GLY A 318 -20.50 10.31 8.26
N ILE A 319 -19.69 9.27 8.56
CA ILE A 319 -20.06 8.19 9.48
C ILE A 319 -20.33 8.75 10.87
N ALA A 320 -19.37 9.50 11.44
CA ALA A 320 -19.50 10.10 12.77
C ALA A 320 -20.69 11.09 12.86
N LYS A 321 -20.99 11.79 11.77
CA LYS A 321 -22.15 12.68 11.70
C LYS A 321 -23.46 11.90 11.65
N ALA A 322 -23.49 10.75 10.96
CA ALA A 322 -24.67 9.87 10.90
C ALA A 322 -25.00 9.28 12.29
N ASP A 323 -24.00 9.00 13.12
CA ASP A 323 -24.18 8.47 14.48
C ASP A 323 -24.86 9.45 15.46
N LEU A 324 -24.97 10.75 15.09
CA LEU A 324 -25.74 11.73 15.87
C LEU A 324 -27.25 11.64 15.65
N TYR A 325 -27.69 10.89 14.65
CA TYR A 325 -29.11 10.75 14.30
C TYR A 325 -29.68 9.41 14.77
N PRO A 326 -31.02 9.31 14.97
CA PRO A 326 -31.67 8.06 15.33
C PRO A 326 -31.45 6.98 14.28
N SER A 327 -31.06 5.76 14.70
CA SER A 327 -31.00 4.59 13.83
C SER A 327 -32.36 3.88 13.73
N PHE A 328 -32.64 3.28 12.59
CA PHE A 328 -33.84 2.53 12.32
C PHE A 328 -33.49 1.09 11.96
N SER A 329 -33.91 0.15 12.80
CA SER A 329 -33.63 -1.27 12.61
C SER A 329 -34.90 -2.07 12.43
N LEU A 330 -34.92 -2.98 11.45
CA LEU A 330 -35.92 -4.01 11.29
C LEU A 330 -35.39 -5.31 11.88
N THR A 331 -36.11 -5.87 12.85
CA THR A 331 -35.77 -7.17 13.43
C THR A 331 -36.88 -8.16 13.19
N GLY A 332 -36.54 -9.41 12.97
CA GLY A 332 -37.51 -10.48 12.80
C GLY A 332 -36.91 -11.82 13.23
N SER A 333 -37.77 -12.67 13.77
CA SER A 333 -37.43 -14.03 14.15
C SER A 333 -38.48 -15.00 13.64
N ILE A 334 -38.06 -16.17 13.23
CA ILE A 334 -38.90 -17.31 12.91
C ILE A 334 -38.31 -18.54 13.57
N GLY A 335 -39.11 -19.30 14.30
CA GLY A 335 -38.60 -20.44 15.04
C GLY A 335 -39.68 -21.38 15.48
N LEU A 336 -39.25 -22.53 15.97
CA LEU A 336 -40.06 -23.58 16.56
C LEU A 336 -39.70 -23.68 18.03
N GLN A 337 -40.68 -23.84 18.89
CA GLN A 337 -40.50 -23.98 20.32
C GLN A 337 -41.37 -25.13 20.86
N SER A 338 -40.82 -25.94 21.74
CA SER A 338 -41.54 -27.03 22.35
C SER A 338 -41.05 -27.28 23.79
N THR A 339 -41.91 -27.85 24.61
CA THR A 339 -41.57 -28.36 25.92
C THR A 339 -41.01 -29.80 25.86
N ASP A 340 -41.21 -30.49 24.76
CA ASP A 340 -40.74 -31.87 24.50
C ASP A 340 -39.66 -31.89 23.41
N LYS A 341 -38.67 -32.77 23.57
CA LYS A 341 -37.55 -32.92 22.59
C LYS A 341 -38.07 -33.34 21.21
N GLY A 342 -39.14 -34.10 21.09
CA GLY A 342 -39.74 -34.57 19.85
C GLY A 342 -40.61 -33.53 19.15
N GLY A 343 -41.15 -32.56 19.90
CA GLY A 343 -42.10 -31.56 19.39
C GLY A 343 -41.46 -30.39 18.64
N VAL A 344 -40.13 -30.21 18.69
CA VAL A 344 -39.42 -29.14 17.97
C VAL A 344 -39.28 -29.49 16.48
N LEU A 345 -39.26 -30.78 16.13
CA LEU A 345 -39.03 -31.24 14.76
C LEU A 345 -40.28 -31.96 14.17
N ALA A 346 -41.36 -32.08 14.93
CA ALA A 346 -42.66 -32.60 14.47
C ALA A 346 -43.56 -31.44 13.99
#